data_9ba146fe00171ff269be3dbac586a939
#
_entry.id   9ba146fe00171ff269be3dbac586a939
#
_cell.length_a   1.000
_cell.length_b   1.000
_cell.length_c   1.000
_cell.angle_alpha   90.00
_cell.angle_beta   90.00
_cell.angle_gamma   90.00
#
_symmetry.space_group_name_H-M   'P 1'
#
loop_
_entity.id
_entity.type
_entity.pdbx_description
1 polymer ?
#
loop_
_entity_poly.entity_id
_entity_poly.type
_entity_poly.pdbx_seq_one_letter_code
_entity_poly.pdbx_strand_id
1 'polypeptide(L)'
;MKHMHVTGCGRSGTTLLVEMMRSSFQCSGDSAHERSILFPPPTNPSVYISKCPGEVGLLAPLLDADSDLYGVHIYRDPRSVICSIHGKATECYATNFPSWKKAQVAAGRLRSHPRFLEIRYEQLIENPDSIQGVIESALPFLERRGCFSSYHERARPSEDAVQALNGFRRVDSGRMDSWKNHLPRVKEQLARHPEMADMLIELGYENDHSWTGQLSDVASGNFRAWEDECTNLFKKFDRWQRKKRRLHKRLTLLRRKT
;
A
#
# COMPACT_ATOMS: atom_id res chain seq x y z
N MET A 1 18.08 3.97 -15.28
CA MET A 1 17.24 4.61 -14.23
C MET A 1 16.63 3.53 -13.36
N LYS A 2 16.88 3.53 -12.07
CA LYS A 2 16.23 2.58 -11.14
C LYS A 2 14.88 3.18 -10.71
N HIS A 3 13.80 2.41 -10.88
CA HIS A 3 12.45 2.85 -10.55
C HIS A 3 11.84 1.96 -9.47
N MET A 4 11.59 2.52 -8.31
CA MET A 4 10.85 1.86 -7.23
C MET A 4 9.37 2.28 -7.28
N HIS A 5 8.48 1.31 -7.37
CA HIS A 5 7.04 1.57 -7.34
C HIS A 5 6.41 0.97 -6.09
N VAL A 6 5.92 1.85 -5.21
CA VAL A 6 5.29 1.44 -3.94
C VAL A 6 3.81 1.19 -4.15
N THR A 7 3.37 0.00 -3.74
CA THR A 7 1.98 -0.46 -3.82
C THR A 7 1.45 -0.91 -2.46
N GLY A 8 0.17 -1.15 -2.37
CA GLY A 8 -0.54 -1.65 -1.18
C GLY A 8 -2.03 -1.52 -1.39
N CYS A 9 -2.84 -1.99 -0.47
CA CYS A 9 -4.21 -1.51 -0.39
C CYS A 9 -4.21 -0.04 0.07
N GLY A 10 -5.17 0.76 -0.36
CA GLY A 10 -5.38 2.08 0.25
C GLY A 10 -5.41 1.97 1.78
N ARG A 11 -4.80 2.91 2.50
CA ARG A 11 -4.70 2.92 3.98
C ARG A 11 -3.75 1.89 4.60
N SER A 12 -2.98 1.14 3.82
CA SER A 12 -1.94 0.23 4.33
C SER A 12 -0.61 0.91 4.68
N GLY A 13 -0.49 2.24 4.54
CA GLY A 13 0.74 2.97 4.91
C GLY A 13 1.68 3.29 3.74
N THR A 14 1.22 3.18 2.49
CA THR A 14 2.03 3.50 1.29
C THR A 14 2.61 4.91 1.31
N THR A 15 1.86 5.90 1.80
CA THR A 15 2.35 7.30 1.92
C THR A 15 3.47 7.40 2.95
N LEU A 16 3.31 6.77 4.12
CA LEU A 16 4.34 6.79 5.16
C LEU A 16 5.66 6.17 4.65
N LEU A 17 5.58 4.98 4.04
CA LEU A 17 6.75 4.31 3.50
C LEU A 17 7.48 5.19 2.46
N VAL A 18 6.74 5.81 1.54
CA VAL A 18 7.34 6.70 0.54
C VAL A 18 8.01 7.91 1.18
N GLU A 19 7.40 8.56 2.18
CA GLU A 19 8.00 9.69 2.87
C GLU A 19 9.27 9.29 3.64
N MET A 20 9.26 8.09 4.27
CA MET A 20 10.47 7.53 4.89
C MET A 20 11.57 7.28 3.85
N MET A 21 11.25 6.63 2.73
CA MET A 21 12.21 6.34 1.67
C MET A 21 12.80 7.63 1.07
N ARG A 22 11.97 8.60 0.73
CA ARG A 22 12.39 9.89 0.14
C ARG A 22 13.31 10.69 1.05
N SER A 23 13.03 10.68 2.35
CA SER A 23 13.80 11.45 3.34
C SER A 23 15.09 10.76 3.78
N SER A 24 15.18 9.44 3.59
CA SER A 24 16.28 8.64 4.13
C SER A 24 17.20 8.04 3.07
N PHE A 25 16.81 8.08 1.80
CA PHE A 25 17.66 7.67 0.68
C PHE A 25 17.91 8.79 -0.31
N GLN A 26 19.01 8.69 -1.04
CA GLN A 26 19.27 9.57 -2.16
C GLN A 26 18.39 9.22 -3.34
N CYS A 27 17.34 10.02 -3.54
CA CYS A 27 16.44 9.89 -4.67
C CYS A 27 16.58 11.14 -5.55
N SER A 28 16.79 10.94 -6.85
CA SER A 28 16.92 12.04 -7.80
C SER A 28 15.60 12.47 -8.42
N GLY A 29 14.51 11.74 -8.11
CA GLY A 29 13.16 12.10 -8.50
C GLY A 29 12.11 11.28 -7.78
N ASP A 30 10.93 11.85 -7.65
CA ASP A 30 9.76 11.19 -7.05
C ASP A 30 8.44 11.69 -7.66
N SER A 31 7.36 10.99 -7.36
CA SER A 31 6.02 11.51 -7.60
C SER A 31 5.53 12.24 -6.37
N ALA A 32 5.28 13.54 -6.47
CA ALA A 32 4.80 14.37 -5.35
C ALA A 32 3.52 13.78 -4.68
N HIS A 33 2.73 13.03 -5.41
CA HIS A 33 1.54 12.31 -4.96
C HIS A 33 1.41 10.96 -5.69
N GLU A 34 0.22 10.38 -5.74
CA GLU A 34 -0.04 9.13 -6.45
C GLU A 34 0.18 9.27 -7.97
N ARG A 35 1.05 8.43 -8.50
CA ARG A 35 1.33 8.34 -9.92
C ARG A 35 1.32 6.89 -10.38
N SER A 36 0.47 6.62 -11.34
CA SER A 36 0.39 5.27 -11.92
C SER A 36 1.73 4.86 -12.55
N ILE A 37 2.13 3.62 -12.32
CA ILE A 37 3.29 2.98 -12.94
C ILE A 37 3.23 2.96 -14.48
N LEU A 38 2.04 3.17 -15.05
CA LEU A 38 1.82 3.19 -16.50
C LEU A 38 2.32 4.49 -17.17
N PHE A 39 2.70 5.48 -16.38
CA PHE A 39 3.30 6.72 -16.88
C PHE A 39 4.80 6.71 -16.62
N PRO A 40 5.62 7.10 -17.61
CA PRO A 40 7.05 7.27 -17.39
C PRO A 40 7.31 8.39 -16.37
N PRO A 41 8.45 8.38 -15.70
CA PRO A 41 8.89 9.51 -14.89
C PRO A 41 8.89 10.81 -15.72
N PRO A 42 8.62 11.96 -15.11
CA PRO A 42 8.60 13.24 -15.81
C PRO A 42 9.99 13.70 -16.28
N THR A 43 11.03 13.23 -15.61
CA THR A 43 12.45 13.47 -15.92
C THR A 43 13.15 12.11 -16.04
N ASN A 44 14.44 12.09 -16.33
CA ASN A 44 15.24 10.87 -16.35
C ASN A 44 16.18 10.80 -15.11
N PRO A 45 15.64 10.60 -13.89
CA PRO A 45 16.43 10.54 -12.67
C PRO A 45 17.24 9.24 -12.62
N SER A 46 18.35 9.22 -11.86
CA SER A 46 19.09 7.97 -11.62
C SER A 46 18.26 7.00 -10.77
N VAL A 47 17.62 7.49 -9.71
CA VAL A 47 16.71 6.76 -8.83
C VAL A 47 15.38 7.51 -8.74
N TYR A 48 14.28 6.81 -9.05
CA TYR A 48 12.93 7.36 -9.02
C TYR A 48 12.01 6.56 -8.10
N ILE A 49 11.23 7.25 -7.27
CA ILE A 49 10.20 6.64 -6.41
C ILE A 49 8.82 7.11 -6.86
N SER A 50 7.92 6.18 -7.08
CA SER A 50 6.50 6.47 -7.29
C SER A 50 5.62 5.57 -6.43
N LYS A 51 4.38 5.99 -6.19
CA LYS A 51 3.39 5.15 -5.53
C LYS A 51 2.04 5.24 -6.21
N CYS A 52 1.34 4.12 -6.24
CA CYS A 52 -0.09 4.07 -6.54
C CYS A 52 -0.71 2.86 -5.84
N PRO A 53 -1.45 3.07 -4.75
CA PRO A 53 -2.16 1.97 -4.09
C PRO A 53 -3.07 1.23 -5.07
N GLY A 54 -3.20 -0.08 -4.92
CA GLY A 54 -4.03 -0.91 -5.79
C GLY A 54 -3.43 -1.26 -7.15
N GLU A 55 -2.20 -0.83 -7.47
CA GLU A 55 -1.54 -1.17 -8.74
C GLU A 55 -0.64 -2.41 -8.69
N VAL A 56 -0.57 -3.12 -7.57
CA VAL A 56 0.23 -4.35 -7.44
C VAL A 56 -0.06 -5.37 -8.55
N GLY A 57 -1.32 -5.49 -8.98
CA GLY A 57 -1.70 -6.39 -10.09
C GLY A 57 -1.14 -5.99 -11.47
N LEU A 58 -0.55 -4.81 -11.62
CA LEU A 58 0.14 -4.39 -12.84
C LEU A 58 1.64 -4.69 -12.82
N LEU A 59 2.19 -5.02 -11.65
CA LEU A 59 3.64 -5.18 -11.49
C LEU A 59 4.20 -6.39 -12.24
N ALA A 60 3.53 -7.55 -12.19
CA ALA A 60 4.07 -8.78 -12.77
C ALA A 60 4.60 -8.61 -14.21
N PRO A 61 3.78 -8.23 -15.19
CA PRO A 61 4.26 -8.10 -16.57
C PRO A 61 5.24 -6.93 -16.77
N LEU A 62 5.25 -5.95 -15.86
CA LEU A 62 6.18 -4.82 -15.96
C LEU A 62 7.54 -5.15 -15.34
N LEU A 63 7.58 -5.92 -14.26
CA LEU A 63 8.82 -6.43 -13.67
C LEU A 63 9.54 -7.35 -14.66
N ASP A 64 8.81 -8.21 -15.38
CA ASP A 64 9.39 -9.07 -16.40
C ASP A 64 9.98 -8.29 -17.58
N ALA A 65 9.34 -7.16 -17.96
CA ALA A 65 9.71 -6.36 -19.11
C ALA A 65 10.73 -5.25 -18.85
N ASP A 66 10.93 -4.85 -17.58
CA ASP A 66 11.79 -3.72 -17.18
C ASP A 66 12.72 -4.15 -16.06
N SER A 67 13.99 -4.40 -16.38
CA SER A 67 15.01 -4.83 -15.42
C SER A 67 15.38 -3.76 -14.40
N ASP A 68 15.02 -2.51 -14.63
CA ASP A 68 15.25 -1.40 -13.72
C ASP A 68 14.06 -1.09 -12.81
N LEU A 69 12.92 -1.80 -13.00
CA LEU A 69 11.75 -1.65 -12.16
C LEU A 69 11.84 -2.57 -10.94
N TYR A 70 11.49 -2.02 -9.78
CA TYR A 70 11.40 -2.69 -8.49
C TYR A 70 10.02 -2.42 -7.87
N GLY A 71 9.34 -3.47 -7.42
CA GLY A 71 8.07 -3.39 -6.70
C GLY A 71 8.29 -3.45 -5.20
N VAL A 72 7.70 -2.51 -4.47
CA VAL A 72 7.65 -2.56 -3.00
C VAL A 72 6.19 -2.55 -2.57
N HIS A 73 5.75 -3.60 -1.91
CA HIS A 73 4.37 -3.76 -1.46
C HIS A 73 4.30 -3.64 0.05
N ILE A 74 3.49 -2.71 0.55
CA ILE A 74 3.21 -2.62 1.98
C ILE A 74 1.81 -3.15 2.27
N TYR A 75 1.73 -4.10 3.22
CA TYR A 75 0.46 -4.63 3.71
C TYR A 75 0.30 -4.38 5.22
N ARG A 76 -0.92 -4.40 5.67
CA ARG A 76 -1.31 -4.06 7.04
C ARG A 76 -2.47 -4.94 7.47
N ASP A 77 -2.68 -5.11 8.78
CA ASP A 77 -3.84 -5.78 9.35
C ASP A 77 -5.12 -5.31 8.64
N PRO A 78 -5.87 -6.24 7.99
CA PRO A 78 -7.09 -5.91 7.27
C PRO A 78 -8.11 -5.19 8.14
N ARG A 79 -8.20 -5.49 9.43
CA ARG A 79 -9.12 -4.82 10.37
C ARG A 79 -8.80 -3.33 10.48
N SER A 80 -7.52 -2.99 10.61
CA SER A 80 -7.07 -1.59 10.63
C SER A 80 -7.31 -0.85 9.31
N VAL A 81 -7.18 -1.57 8.18
CA VAL A 81 -7.39 -1.01 6.84
C VAL A 81 -8.86 -0.71 6.59
N ILE A 82 -9.76 -1.69 6.83
CA ILE A 82 -11.21 -1.53 6.60
C ILE A 82 -11.89 -0.58 7.58
N CYS A 83 -11.29 -0.34 8.74
CA CYS A 83 -11.75 0.62 9.75
C CYS A 83 -11.17 2.03 9.57
N SER A 84 -10.32 2.24 8.56
CA SER A 84 -9.78 3.57 8.27
C SER A 84 -10.83 4.48 7.64
N ILE A 85 -11.07 5.64 8.25
CA ILE A 85 -12.01 6.64 7.72
C ILE A 85 -11.43 7.32 6.48
N HIS A 86 -12.29 7.67 5.54
CA HIS A 86 -11.89 8.38 4.33
C HIS A 86 -11.55 9.85 4.64
N GLY A 87 -10.42 10.35 4.13
CA GLY A 87 -9.93 11.69 4.50
C GLY A 87 -10.81 12.86 4.04
N LYS A 88 -11.64 12.66 2.98
CA LYS A 88 -12.52 13.70 2.43
C LYS A 88 -14.02 13.45 2.68
N ALA A 89 -14.37 12.25 3.15
CA ALA A 89 -15.73 11.82 3.43
C ALA A 89 -15.72 11.09 4.77
N THR A 90 -15.73 11.87 5.86
CA THR A 90 -15.53 11.38 7.24
C THR A 90 -16.65 10.48 7.74
N GLU A 91 -17.79 10.48 7.05
CA GLU A 91 -18.93 9.59 7.29
C GLU A 91 -18.77 8.19 6.64
N CYS A 92 -17.71 7.99 5.84
CA CYS A 92 -17.45 6.73 5.15
C CYS A 92 -16.12 6.12 5.56
N TYR A 93 -16.06 4.80 5.60
CA TYR A 93 -14.78 4.08 5.59
C TYR A 93 -14.10 4.22 4.22
N ALA A 94 -12.77 4.23 4.22
CA ALA A 94 -12.04 4.46 2.97
C ALA A 94 -12.10 3.26 2.01
N THR A 95 -12.09 2.04 2.54
CA THR A 95 -11.98 0.80 1.77
C THR A 95 -12.74 -0.35 2.43
N ASN A 96 -12.74 -1.52 1.79
CA ASN A 96 -13.40 -2.75 2.22
C ASN A 96 -12.43 -3.93 2.14
N PHE A 97 -12.84 -5.08 2.72
CA PHE A 97 -12.03 -6.29 2.71
C PHE A 97 -11.76 -6.85 1.29
N PRO A 98 -12.72 -6.91 0.35
CA PRO A 98 -12.44 -7.34 -1.02
C PRO A 98 -11.29 -6.59 -1.70
N SER A 99 -11.19 -5.29 -1.51
CA SER A 99 -10.10 -4.47 -2.07
C SER A 99 -8.76 -4.81 -1.44
N TRP A 100 -8.72 -5.00 -0.12
CA TRP A 100 -7.54 -5.44 0.58
C TRP A 100 -7.11 -6.86 0.14
N LYS A 101 -8.03 -7.81 0.12
CA LYS A 101 -7.79 -9.20 -0.33
C LYS A 101 -7.24 -9.24 -1.76
N LYS A 102 -7.83 -8.45 -2.66
CA LYS A 102 -7.37 -8.35 -4.05
C LYS A 102 -5.90 -7.90 -4.14
N ALA A 103 -5.51 -6.91 -3.35
CA ALA A 103 -4.13 -6.44 -3.32
C ALA A 103 -3.20 -7.53 -2.77
N GLN A 104 -3.60 -8.20 -1.69
CA GLN A 104 -2.81 -9.24 -1.04
C GLN A 104 -2.61 -10.48 -1.92
N VAL A 105 -3.67 -10.94 -2.59
CA VAL A 105 -3.59 -12.06 -3.55
C VAL A 105 -2.68 -11.71 -4.73
N ALA A 106 -2.74 -10.47 -5.23
CA ALA A 106 -1.87 -10.05 -6.32
C ALA A 106 -0.40 -9.95 -5.89
N ALA A 107 -0.12 -9.48 -4.66
CA ALA A 107 1.22 -9.44 -4.08
C ALA A 107 1.79 -10.85 -3.87
N GLY A 108 0.99 -11.76 -3.34
CA GLY A 108 1.39 -13.15 -3.10
C GLY A 108 1.95 -13.87 -4.34
N ARG A 109 1.47 -13.52 -5.53
CA ARG A 109 1.99 -14.05 -6.81
C ARG A 109 3.40 -13.54 -7.17
N LEU A 110 3.85 -12.49 -6.49
CA LEU A 110 5.14 -11.84 -6.75
C LEU A 110 6.19 -12.11 -5.68
N ARG A 111 5.85 -12.81 -4.58
CA ARG A 111 6.76 -13.04 -3.45
C ARG A 111 8.12 -13.62 -3.83
N SER A 112 8.15 -14.52 -4.82
CA SER A 112 9.38 -15.13 -5.31
C SER A 112 10.12 -14.30 -6.35
N HIS A 113 9.57 -13.15 -6.79
CA HIS A 113 10.21 -12.34 -7.80
C HIS A 113 11.38 -11.52 -7.19
N PRO A 114 12.62 -11.60 -7.75
CA PRO A 114 13.82 -11.02 -7.13
C PRO A 114 13.81 -9.50 -7.01
N ARG A 115 12.92 -8.82 -7.70
CA ARG A 115 12.75 -7.36 -7.67
C ARG A 115 11.42 -6.95 -7.04
N PHE A 116 10.86 -7.81 -6.20
CA PHE A 116 9.65 -7.52 -5.44
C PHE A 116 9.89 -7.72 -3.96
N LEU A 117 9.52 -6.75 -3.14
CA LEU A 117 9.67 -6.76 -1.68
C LEU A 117 8.32 -6.52 -1.03
N GLU A 118 7.94 -7.37 -0.07
CA GLU A 118 6.81 -7.14 0.82
C GLU A 118 7.28 -6.58 2.16
N ILE A 119 6.55 -5.58 2.67
CA ILE A 119 6.80 -4.94 3.96
C ILE A 119 5.52 -4.99 4.78
N ARG A 120 5.61 -5.50 6.01
CA ARG A 120 4.52 -5.45 6.97
C ARG A 120 4.52 -4.09 7.66
N TYR A 121 3.37 -3.39 7.62
CA TYR A 121 3.22 -2.06 8.20
C TYR A 121 3.57 -2.02 9.68
N GLU A 122 3.13 -3.02 10.44
CA GLU A 122 3.36 -3.11 11.88
C GLU A 122 4.85 -3.17 12.20
N GLN A 123 5.61 -3.97 11.45
CA GLN A 123 7.08 -4.06 11.60
C GLN A 123 7.77 -2.73 11.24
N LEU A 124 7.27 -2.04 10.19
CA LEU A 124 7.78 -0.70 9.84
C LEU A 124 7.56 0.31 10.96
N ILE A 125 6.45 0.20 11.70
CA ILE A 125 6.15 1.10 12.81
C ILE A 125 6.96 0.76 14.06
N GLU A 126 7.10 -0.53 14.38
CA GLU A 126 7.81 -1.01 15.56
C GLU A 126 9.32 -0.86 15.44
N ASN A 127 9.86 -1.20 14.27
CA ASN A 127 11.30 -1.26 14.01
C ASN A 127 11.66 -0.62 12.67
N PRO A 128 11.47 0.71 12.50
CA PRO A 128 11.62 1.38 11.22
C PRO A 128 13.02 1.23 10.62
N ASP A 129 14.09 1.31 11.42
CA ASP A 129 15.46 1.22 10.94
C ASP A 129 15.85 -0.22 10.57
N SER A 130 15.24 -1.23 11.19
CA SER A 130 15.40 -2.63 10.76
C SER A 130 14.79 -2.85 9.39
N ILE A 131 13.59 -2.33 9.15
CA ILE A 131 12.94 -2.39 7.83
C ILE A 131 13.72 -1.59 6.78
N GLN A 132 14.34 -0.46 7.16
CA GLN A 132 15.26 0.24 6.29
C GLN A 132 16.41 -0.66 5.84
N GLY A 133 17.04 -1.40 6.76
CA GLY A 133 18.11 -2.36 6.44
C GLY A 133 17.66 -3.48 5.49
N VAL A 134 16.42 -3.98 5.65
CA VAL A 134 15.82 -4.96 4.72
C VAL A 134 15.69 -4.34 3.31
N ILE A 135 15.22 -3.10 3.22
CA ILE A 135 15.11 -2.38 1.93
C ILE A 135 16.47 -2.18 1.29
N GLU A 136 17.49 -1.78 2.05
CA GLU A 136 18.87 -1.59 1.56
C GLU A 136 19.47 -2.89 1.02
N SER A 137 19.25 -3.99 1.73
CA SER A 137 19.71 -5.31 1.30
C SER A 137 19.04 -5.78 0.00
N ALA A 138 17.75 -5.50 -0.16
CA ALA A 138 16.99 -5.85 -1.36
C ALA A 138 17.24 -4.90 -2.54
N LEU A 139 17.64 -3.65 -2.26
CA LEU A 139 17.81 -2.56 -3.22
C LEU A 139 19.18 -1.89 -3.05
N PRO A 140 20.29 -2.59 -3.36
CA PRO A 140 21.65 -2.15 -3.04
C PRO A 140 22.12 -0.90 -3.78
N PHE A 141 21.33 -0.39 -4.73
CA PHE A 141 21.58 0.89 -5.41
C PHE A 141 21.08 2.11 -4.61
N LEU A 142 20.44 1.90 -3.46
CA LEU A 142 19.99 2.98 -2.59
C LEU A 142 21.13 3.46 -1.71
N GLU A 143 21.40 4.74 -1.75
CA GLU A 143 22.39 5.40 -0.90
C GLU A 143 21.67 6.00 0.32
N ARG A 144 22.04 5.56 1.52
CA ARG A 144 21.48 6.06 2.78
C ARG A 144 21.92 7.51 3.04
N ARG A 145 20.96 8.36 3.42
CA ARG A 145 21.15 9.74 3.89
C ARG A 145 20.63 9.98 5.30
N GLY A 146 19.88 9.05 5.84
CA GLY A 146 19.30 9.17 7.17
C GLY A 146 18.62 7.87 7.62
N CYS A 147 18.02 7.91 8.80
CA CYS A 147 17.31 6.79 9.39
C CYS A 147 15.79 6.94 9.24
N PHE A 148 15.07 5.84 9.09
CA PHE A 148 13.60 5.84 9.04
C PHE A 148 13.00 6.32 10.36
N SER A 149 13.61 6.00 11.49
CA SER A 149 13.16 6.45 12.81
C SER A 149 13.10 7.98 12.98
N SER A 150 13.98 8.71 12.26
CA SER A 150 14.05 10.17 12.27
C SER A 150 13.55 10.83 10.97
N TYR A 151 12.75 10.13 10.15
CA TYR A 151 12.26 10.65 8.87
C TYR A 151 11.53 11.98 9.00
N HIS A 152 10.77 12.16 10.10
CA HIS A 152 9.95 13.34 10.38
C HIS A 152 10.76 14.64 10.54
N GLU A 153 12.06 14.55 10.80
CA GLU A 153 12.96 15.70 10.89
C GLU A 153 13.36 16.20 9.51
N ARG A 154 13.42 15.30 8.52
CA ARG A 154 13.95 15.58 7.17
C ARG A 154 12.88 15.65 6.10
N ALA A 155 11.82 14.86 6.21
CA ALA A 155 10.78 14.80 5.19
C ALA A 155 10.07 16.16 5.03
N ARG A 156 9.69 16.44 3.79
CA ARG A 156 8.91 17.62 3.41
C ARG A 156 7.71 17.15 2.58
N PRO A 157 6.70 16.55 3.26
CA PRO A 157 5.55 16.00 2.59
C PRO A 157 4.71 17.09 1.94
N SER A 158 4.08 16.77 0.81
CA SER A 158 3.05 17.62 0.21
C SER A 158 1.81 17.70 1.11
N GLU A 159 0.93 18.68 0.89
CA GLU A 159 -0.34 18.82 1.61
C GLU A 159 -1.19 17.54 1.51
N ASP A 160 -1.27 16.95 0.30
CA ASP A 160 -1.96 15.67 0.09
C ASP A 160 -1.34 14.53 0.91
N ALA A 161 -0.02 14.49 1.04
CA ALA A 161 0.65 13.49 1.87
C ALA A 161 0.37 13.72 3.36
N VAL A 162 0.40 14.97 3.83
CA VAL A 162 0.03 15.32 5.22
C VAL A 162 -1.40 14.90 5.53
N GLN A 163 -2.33 15.18 4.61
CA GLN A 163 -3.73 14.75 4.74
C GLN A 163 -3.86 13.21 4.78
N ALA A 164 -3.14 12.51 3.89
CA ALA A 164 -3.16 11.04 3.83
C ALA A 164 -2.58 10.39 5.10
N LEU A 165 -1.61 11.04 5.75
CA LEU A 165 -0.99 10.61 7.00
C LEU A 165 -1.83 10.97 8.25
N ASN A 166 -2.88 11.74 8.07
CA ASN A 166 -3.66 12.30 9.17
C ASN A 166 -2.76 13.10 10.16
N GLY A 167 -1.98 14.02 9.59
CA GLY A 167 -0.94 14.81 10.25
C GLY A 167 0.46 14.20 10.10
N PHE A 168 1.46 15.06 10.07
CA PHE A 168 2.86 14.68 9.94
C PHE A 168 3.55 14.70 11.30
N ARG A 169 4.10 13.55 11.72
CA ARG A 169 4.72 13.37 13.03
C ARG A 169 5.63 12.15 13.06
N ARG A 170 6.36 11.99 14.16
CA ARG A 170 7.09 10.75 14.46
C ARG A 170 6.15 9.54 14.40
N VAL A 171 6.70 8.41 14.01
CA VAL A 171 5.97 7.14 14.01
C VAL A 171 5.53 6.78 15.44
N ASP A 172 4.27 6.36 15.56
CA ASP A 172 3.66 6.00 16.82
C ASP A 172 2.93 4.65 16.69
N SER A 173 3.33 3.69 17.51
CA SER A 173 2.74 2.34 17.56
C SER A 173 1.37 2.30 18.25
N GLY A 174 1.01 3.31 19.04
CA GLY A 174 -0.22 3.34 19.81
C GLY A 174 -1.54 3.32 19.00
N ARG A 175 -1.42 3.37 17.65
CA ARG A 175 -2.58 3.35 16.75
C ARG A 175 -2.76 2.03 16.00
N MET A 176 -1.95 1.02 16.24
CA MET A 176 -2.05 -0.25 15.51
C MET A 176 -3.38 -0.95 15.78
N ASP A 177 -3.87 -0.88 17.02
CA ASP A 177 -5.12 -1.48 17.46
C ASP A 177 -6.37 -0.59 17.32
N SER A 178 -6.28 0.52 16.60
CA SER A 178 -7.41 1.48 16.47
C SER A 178 -8.69 0.86 15.88
N TRP A 179 -8.60 -0.27 15.20
CA TRP A 179 -9.75 -1.03 14.70
C TRP A 179 -10.66 -1.54 15.83
N LYS A 180 -10.14 -1.72 17.05
CA LYS A 180 -10.93 -2.12 18.23
C LYS A 180 -12.01 -1.10 18.59
N ASN A 181 -11.87 0.15 18.17
CA ASN A 181 -12.90 1.18 18.31
C ASN A 181 -14.00 1.08 17.23
N HIS A 182 -13.87 0.15 16.29
CA HIS A 182 -14.77 -0.03 15.15
C HIS A 182 -15.27 -1.49 15.03
N LEU A 183 -15.45 -2.19 16.14
CA LEU A 183 -15.87 -3.60 16.16
C LEU A 183 -17.14 -3.89 15.33
N PRO A 184 -18.18 -3.01 15.32
CA PRO A 184 -19.34 -3.22 14.45
C PRO A 184 -18.98 -3.31 12.95
N ARG A 185 -18.01 -2.50 12.49
CA ARG A 185 -17.50 -2.56 11.12
C ARG A 185 -16.72 -3.85 10.85
N VAL A 186 -15.89 -4.29 11.79
CA VAL A 186 -15.15 -5.56 11.68
C VAL A 186 -16.13 -6.72 11.61
N LYS A 187 -17.16 -6.74 12.47
CA LYS A 187 -18.22 -7.78 12.49
C LYS A 187 -18.97 -7.83 11.16
N GLU A 188 -19.35 -6.67 10.62
CA GLU A 188 -20.03 -6.57 9.32
C GLU A 188 -19.18 -7.13 8.17
N GLN A 189 -17.90 -6.77 8.13
CA GLN A 189 -17.00 -7.26 7.07
C GLN A 189 -16.69 -8.74 7.22
N LEU A 190 -16.51 -9.24 8.44
CA LEU A 190 -16.32 -10.66 8.71
C LEU A 190 -17.54 -11.50 8.33
N ALA A 191 -18.75 -11.03 8.62
CA ALA A 191 -19.99 -11.71 8.25
C ALA A 191 -20.17 -11.82 6.73
N ARG A 192 -19.73 -10.83 5.97
CA ARG A 192 -19.77 -10.84 4.49
C ARG A 192 -18.61 -11.63 3.88
N HIS A 193 -17.49 -11.72 4.58
CA HIS A 193 -16.22 -12.27 4.10
C HIS A 193 -15.57 -13.12 5.20
N PRO A 194 -16.12 -14.33 5.50
CA PRO A 194 -15.63 -15.18 6.59
C PRO A 194 -14.17 -15.60 6.42
N GLU A 195 -13.68 -15.67 5.18
CA GLU A 195 -12.28 -15.96 4.86
C GLU A 195 -11.29 -14.93 5.43
N MET A 196 -11.78 -13.79 5.91
CA MET A 196 -10.93 -12.80 6.59
C MET A 196 -10.28 -13.38 7.84
N ALA A 197 -10.99 -14.26 8.56
CA ALA A 197 -10.45 -14.89 9.76
C ALA A 197 -9.26 -15.79 9.44
N ASP A 198 -9.37 -16.63 8.40
CA ASP A 198 -8.28 -17.51 7.97
C ASP A 198 -7.07 -16.72 7.48
N MET A 199 -7.30 -15.65 6.71
CA MET A 199 -6.22 -14.79 6.21
C MET A 199 -5.48 -14.04 7.34
N LEU A 200 -6.15 -13.71 8.44
CA LEU A 200 -5.50 -13.13 9.62
C LEU A 200 -4.53 -14.13 10.27
N ILE A 201 -4.91 -15.41 10.35
CA ILE A 201 -4.07 -16.47 10.87
C ILE A 201 -2.89 -16.75 9.92
N GLU A 202 -3.18 -16.89 8.62
CA GLU A 202 -2.16 -17.12 7.58
C GLU A 202 -1.07 -16.04 7.57
N LEU A 203 -1.44 -14.79 7.81
CA LEU A 203 -0.52 -13.66 7.84
C LEU A 203 0.09 -13.38 9.23
N GLY A 204 -0.24 -14.20 10.23
CA GLY A 204 0.31 -14.09 11.58
C GLY A 204 -0.17 -12.84 12.34
N TYR A 205 -1.40 -12.40 12.09
CA TYR A 205 -2.09 -11.39 12.91
C TYR A 205 -2.84 -12.02 14.08
N GLU A 206 -3.29 -13.27 13.90
CA GLU A 206 -3.97 -14.07 14.91
C GLU A 206 -3.39 -15.49 14.93
N ASN A 207 -3.48 -16.15 16.08
CA ASN A 207 -3.04 -17.55 16.21
C ASN A 207 -4.13 -18.54 15.82
N ASP A 208 -5.39 -18.17 16.05
CA ASP A 208 -6.59 -18.97 15.80
C ASP A 208 -7.83 -18.06 15.68
N HIS A 209 -9.01 -18.67 15.62
CA HIS A 209 -10.28 -17.94 15.48
C HIS A 209 -10.83 -17.36 16.81
N SER A 210 -10.19 -17.55 17.94
CA SER A 210 -10.69 -17.11 19.26
C SER A 210 -10.91 -15.60 19.36
N TRP A 211 -10.13 -14.82 18.58
CA TRP A 211 -10.29 -13.36 18.49
C TRP A 211 -11.71 -12.94 18.07
N THR A 212 -12.45 -13.79 17.36
CA THR A 212 -13.84 -13.50 16.93
C THR A 212 -14.81 -13.43 18.09
N GLY A 213 -14.47 -14.05 19.22
CA GLY A 213 -15.28 -14.01 20.44
C GLY A 213 -15.57 -12.59 20.94
N GLN A 214 -14.64 -11.64 20.73
CA GLN A 214 -14.85 -10.22 21.05
C GLN A 214 -15.94 -9.54 20.22
N LEU A 215 -16.42 -10.19 19.14
CA LEU A 215 -17.47 -9.68 18.27
C LEU A 215 -18.86 -10.23 18.62
N SER A 216 -18.99 -11.20 19.54
CA SER A 216 -20.25 -11.88 19.84
C SER A 216 -21.35 -10.89 20.26
N ASP A 217 -21.04 -10.03 21.22
CA ASP A 217 -22.00 -9.07 21.80
C ASP A 217 -22.02 -7.71 21.08
N VAL A 218 -21.28 -7.59 19.97
CA VAL A 218 -21.24 -6.37 19.18
C VAL A 218 -22.48 -6.26 18.31
N ALA A 219 -23.12 -5.10 18.29
CA ALA A 219 -24.26 -4.83 17.42
C ALA A 219 -23.84 -4.95 15.94
N SER A 220 -24.70 -5.54 15.12
CA SER A 220 -24.50 -5.54 13.66
C SER A 220 -24.77 -4.14 13.11
N GLY A 221 -24.00 -3.74 12.08
CA GLY A 221 -24.17 -2.48 11.39
C GLY A 221 -24.19 -2.67 9.86
N ASN A 222 -24.59 -1.64 9.14
CA ASN A 222 -24.44 -1.54 7.70
C ASN A 222 -23.65 -0.27 7.39
N PHE A 223 -22.41 -0.43 7.00
CA PHE A 223 -21.48 0.67 6.85
C PHE A 223 -21.12 0.89 5.39
N ARG A 224 -20.98 2.16 5.02
CA ARG A 224 -20.59 2.59 3.68
C ARG A 224 -19.08 2.64 3.58
N ALA A 225 -18.54 2.18 2.45
CA ALA A 225 -17.15 2.39 2.09
C ALA A 225 -17.08 3.26 0.82
N TRP A 226 -16.16 4.21 0.80
CA TRP A 226 -15.95 5.11 -0.35
C TRP A 226 -15.72 4.34 -1.65
N GLU A 227 -15.02 3.22 -1.60
CA GLU A 227 -14.80 2.38 -2.78
C GLU A 227 -16.09 1.74 -3.32
N ASP A 228 -17.08 1.47 -2.48
CA ASP A 228 -18.36 0.91 -2.90
C ASP A 228 -19.21 1.97 -3.62
N GLU A 229 -19.15 3.23 -3.17
CA GLU A 229 -19.90 4.35 -3.73
C GLU A 229 -19.32 4.88 -5.04
N CYS A 230 -18.00 4.89 -5.15
CA CYS A 230 -17.30 5.32 -6.36
C CYS A 230 -17.46 4.36 -7.54
N THR A 231 -18.24 3.30 -7.41
CA THR A 231 -18.30 2.20 -8.35
C THR A 231 -19.59 2.09 -9.14
N ASN A 232 -19.84 3.08 -9.99
CA ASN A 232 -20.63 2.83 -11.19
C ASN A 232 -19.86 1.81 -12.05
N LEU A 233 -20.45 0.64 -12.31
CA LEU A 233 -19.86 -0.49 -13.04
C LEU A 233 -19.31 -0.05 -14.42
N PHE A 234 -19.99 0.86 -15.13
CA PHE A 234 -19.51 1.43 -16.40
C PHE A 234 -18.20 2.23 -16.22
N LYS A 235 -18.08 3.03 -15.16
CA LYS A 235 -16.85 3.77 -14.87
C LYS A 235 -15.70 2.84 -14.47
N LYS A 236 -16.00 1.72 -13.79
CA LYS A 236 -14.99 0.67 -13.48
C LYS A 236 -14.49 -0.01 -14.76
N PHE A 237 -15.43 -0.43 -15.64
CA PHE A 237 -15.09 -1.10 -16.88
C PHE A 237 -14.27 -0.20 -17.81
N ASP A 238 -14.67 1.05 -17.99
CA ASP A 238 -13.95 2.02 -18.83
C ASP A 238 -12.58 2.37 -18.25
N ARG A 239 -12.44 2.48 -16.91
CA ARG A 239 -11.17 2.67 -16.24
C ARG A 239 -10.24 1.45 -16.42
N TRP A 240 -10.80 0.24 -16.35
CA TRP A 240 -10.05 -0.99 -16.58
C TRP A 240 -9.57 -1.10 -18.02
N GLN A 241 -10.41 -0.83 -19.01
CA GLN A 241 -10.06 -0.81 -20.43
C GLN A 241 -8.95 0.21 -20.73
N ARG A 242 -9.03 1.41 -20.15
CA ARG A 242 -7.97 2.42 -20.26
C ARG A 242 -6.64 1.95 -19.65
N LYS A 243 -6.67 1.32 -18.48
CA LYS A 243 -5.47 0.73 -17.85
C LYS A 243 -4.87 -0.38 -18.72
N LYS A 244 -5.68 -1.28 -19.27
CA LYS A 244 -5.24 -2.36 -20.16
C LYS A 244 -4.54 -1.83 -21.41
N ARG A 245 -5.13 -0.83 -22.09
CA ARG A 245 -4.51 -0.18 -23.27
C ARG A 245 -3.18 0.49 -22.92
N ARG A 246 -3.11 1.20 -21.81
CA ARG A 246 -1.87 1.85 -21.34
C ARG A 246 -0.79 0.83 -20.98
N LEU A 247 -1.15 -0.26 -20.31
CA LEU A 247 -0.22 -1.35 -20.00
C LEU A 247 0.36 -1.94 -21.29
N HIS A 248 -0.49 -2.27 -22.26
CA HIS A 248 -0.04 -2.79 -23.56
C HIS A 248 0.93 -1.83 -24.26
N LYS A 249 0.58 -0.53 -24.32
CA LYS A 249 1.44 0.50 -24.89
C LYS A 249 2.81 0.58 -24.16
N ARG A 250 2.83 0.52 -22.83
CA ARG A 250 4.08 0.56 -22.06
C ARG A 250 4.94 -0.67 -22.31
N LEU A 251 4.36 -1.86 -22.31
CA LEU A 251 5.07 -3.11 -22.60
C LEU A 251 5.67 -3.10 -24.03
N THR A 252 4.94 -2.58 -25.01
CA THR A 252 5.44 -2.44 -26.40
C THR A 252 6.64 -1.49 -26.46
N LEU A 253 6.61 -0.39 -25.70
CA LEU A 253 7.73 0.57 -25.65
C LEU A 253 8.97 -0.03 -24.95
N LEU A 254 8.78 -0.84 -23.91
CA LEU A 254 9.87 -1.52 -23.21
C LEU A 254 10.55 -2.55 -24.12
N ARG A 255 9.78 -3.38 -24.83
CA ARG A 255 10.29 -4.38 -25.78
C ARG A 255 11.06 -3.82 -26.98
N ARG A 256 10.90 -2.52 -27.30
CA ARG A 256 11.64 -1.83 -28.36
C ARG A 256 12.99 -1.27 -27.88
N LYS A 257 13.25 -1.30 -26.58
CA LYS A 257 14.50 -0.81 -25.98
C LYS A 257 15.49 -1.94 -25.66
N THR A 258 15.00 -3.19 -25.67
CA THR A 258 15.80 -4.43 -25.61
C THR A 258 16.13 -4.90 -27.02
#